data_3c6103fd46b97c7525a09eb0ebaae1c3
#
_entry.id   3c6103fd46b97c7525a09eb0ebaae1c3
#
_cell.length_a   1.000
_cell.length_b   1.000
_cell.length_c   1.000
_cell.angle_alpha   90.00
_cell.angle_beta   90.00
_cell.angle_gamma   90.00
#
_symmetry.space_group_name_H-M   'P 1'
#
loop_
_entity.id
_entity.type
_entity.pdbx_description
1 polymer ?
#
loop_
_entity_poly.entity_id
_entity_poly.type
_entity_poly.pdbx_seq_one_letter_code
_entity_poly.pdbx_strand_id
1 'polypeptide(L)'
;VIKADIALHDLSLAPSWRNGSVVVGHSRITPYAHRMLESCLVVTTDRWFLVVRERQSGTAGLAAPAGEPRAPRHVDEEAFHYLYQACVLWPLDYLMVEVARVGCRLRIRAGMLGSAPVYARATNDRITVSWDSADFAALPMALDTEVVTHRLAMHTMYAARQPYSGVTMLTERASLYVEPGKANLRYPDPVAASAPRDDRDGDDDLPAFEAALRRSAAARPVGEHATVELSGGMDSATVATVLRSLGTTLASRGILLDGEVRDTQVPRRSLIVDRLGLADATVDIAAWPPDLDMAPAGAQGFYREFYLEACMALWSSARSEGRDTLFTGVGGDELFPAYAGEGMPGAAMDPGWVGESATCAEGLLTPRAREAARSLRTFDAPAGPVPMTSLIANSCRAPDMLRHGQWPVAPLGDPQLVAFCHRLPRASRRGRELMRRYLASHLGADVFPPGYSKETFAHVLPPLIARHALSLTAQLTQCALADIGLVEPRAVLALLDTVVRTQSHGATSALANFLWLERFARQTA
;
A
#
# COMPACT_ATOMS: atom_id res chain seq x y z
N VAL A 1 -2.78 -12.75 -2.67
CA VAL A 1 -3.97 -11.98 -3.02
C VAL A 1 -5.09 -12.95 -3.41
N ILE A 2 -6.05 -13.16 -2.49
CA ILE A 2 -7.18 -14.09 -2.65
C ILE A 2 -8.47 -13.46 -2.13
N LYS A 3 -9.61 -13.96 -2.60
CA LYS A 3 -10.90 -13.89 -1.90
C LYS A 3 -11.32 -15.30 -1.52
N ALA A 4 -11.73 -15.51 -0.27
CA ALA A 4 -12.10 -16.83 0.20
C ALA A 4 -13.26 -16.78 1.20
N ASP A 5 -14.09 -17.81 1.11
CA ASP A 5 -15.13 -18.11 2.08
C ASP A 5 -15.03 -19.60 2.41
N ILE A 6 -14.63 -19.92 3.64
CA ILE A 6 -14.21 -21.26 4.05
C ILE A 6 -14.98 -21.68 5.30
N ALA A 7 -15.81 -22.70 5.18
CA ALA A 7 -16.37 -23.41 6.32
C ALA A 7 -15.32 -24.40 6.86
N LEU A 8 -14.98 -24.32 8.15
CA LEU A 8 -13.85 -25.08 8.70
C LEU A 8 -14.06 -26.61 8.62
N HIS A 9 -15.30 -27.09 8.70
CA HIS A 9 -15.59 -28.53 8.56
C HIS A 9 -15.28 -29.07 7.16
N ASP A 10 -15.36 -28.23 6.11
CA ASP A 10 -15.02 -28.63 4.74
C ASP A 10 -13.53 -28.98 4.60
N LEU A 11 -12.66 -28.44 5.46
CA LEU A 11 -11.20 -28.64 5.36
C LEU A 11 -10.77 -30.11 5.51
N SER A 12 -11.64 -30.99 6.00
CA SER A 12 -11.42 -32.43 6.01
C SER A 12 -11.49 -33.08 4.62
N LEU A 13 -12.12 -32.39 3.66
CA LEU A 13 -12.31 -32.87 2.28
C LEU A 13 -11.10 -32.59 1.38
N ALA A 14 -11.04 -33.28 0.26
CA ALA A 14 -10.00 -33.04 -0.74
C ALA A 14 -10.27 -31.78 -1.57
N PRO A 15 -9.28 -30.92 -1.81
CA PRO A 15 -9.42 -29.74 -2.65
C PRO A 15 -9.47 -30.12 -4.14
N SER A 16 -10.20 -29.32 -4.92
CA SER A 16 -10.22 -29.45 -6.38
C SER A 16 -10.12 -28.06 -7.03
N TRP A 17 -9.52 -27.99 -8.22
CA TRP A 17 -9.45 -26.74 -8.97
C TRP A 17 -10.62 -26.67 -9.96
N ARG A 18 -11.49 -25.65 -9.81
CA ARG A 18 -12.66 -25.45 -10.68
C ARG A 18 -12.87 -23.96 -11.00
N ASN A 19 -12.99 -23.64 -12.27
CA ASN A 19 -13.31 -22.28 -12.73
C ASN A 19 -12.43 -21.18 -12.08
N GLY A 20 -11.11 -21.40 -12.04
CA GLY A 20 -10.17 -20.43 -11.48
C GLY A 20 -10.12 -20.35 -9.94
N SER A 21 -10.84 -21.23 -9.25
CA SER A 21 -10.90 -21.28 -7.79
C SER A 21 -10.54 -22.67 -7.27
N VAL A 22 -10.00 -22.73 -6.06
CA VAL A 22 -9.92 -23.96 -5.27
C VAL A 22 -11.24 -24.15 -4.53
N VAL A 23 -11.87 -25.30 -4.71
CA VAL A 23 -13.14 -25.68 -4.09
C VAL A 23 -12.90 -26.85 -3.15
N VAL A 24 -13.43 -26.77 -1.92
CA VAL A 24 -13.36 -27.80 -0.88
C VAL A 24 -14.75 -27.89 -0.25
N GLY A 25 -15.52 -28.94 -0.57
CA GLY A 25 -16.93 -28.98 -0.17
C GLY A 25 -17.72 -27.80 -0.72
N HIS A 26 -18.29 -26.98 0.15
CA HIS A 26 -18.98 -25.73 -0.19
C HIS A 26 -18.07 -24.50 -0.12
N SER A 27 -16.86 -24.68 0.38
CA SER A 27 -15.87 -23.63 0.54
C SER A 27 -15.18 -23.29 -0.78
N ARG A 28 -14.81 -22.02 -0.94
CA ARG A 28 -14.15 -21.52 -2.16
C ARG A 28 -12.99 -20.58 -1.81
N ILE A 29 -11.87 -20.73 -2.52
CA ILE A 29 -10.72 -19.82 -2.48
C ILE A 29 -10.42 -19.39 -3.92
N THR A 30 -10.55 -18.11 -4.19
CA THR A 30 -10.35 -17.54 -5.52
C THR A 30 -9.10 -16.67 -5.55
N PRO A 31 -8.00 -17.13 -6.16
CA PRO A 31 -6.84 -16.29 -6.42
C PRO A 31 -7.18 -15.10 -7.32
N TYR A 32 -6.58 -13.95 -7.08
CA TYR A 32 -6.64 -12.83 -7.99
C TYR A 32 -5.91 -13.21 -9.30
N ALA A 33 -6.64 -13.12 -10.42
CA ALA A 33 -6.10 -13.50 -11.72
C ALA A 33 -5.36 -12.31 -12.34
N HIS A 34 -4.03 -12.40 -12.44
CA HIS A 34 -3.20 -11.39 -13.07
C HIS A 34 -1.95 -12.01 -13.68
N ARG A 35 -1.44 -11.43 -14.79
CA ARG A 35 -0.22 -11.95 -15.47
C ARG A 35 1.04 -11.91 -14.62
N MET A 36 1.10 -10.97 -13.65
CA MET A 36 2.20 -10.86 -12.71
C MET A 36 2.16 -11.92 -11.61
N LEU A 37 1.08 -12.68 -11.53
CA LEU A 37 0.86 -13.69 -10.50
C LEU A 37 0.85 -15.09 -11.10
N GLU A 38 1.23 -16.04 -10.27
CA GLU A 38 1.01 -17.46 -10.49
C GLU A 38 0.40 -18.10 -9.26
N SER A 39 -0.36 -19.17 -9.46
CA SER A 39 -1.02 -19.91 -8.39
C SER A 39 -0.76 -21.39 -8.56
N CYS A 40 -0.46 -22.08 -7.46
CA CYS A 40 -0.22 -23.52 -7.44
C CYS A 40 -0.92 -24.15 -6.26
N LEU A 41 -1.65 -25.24 -6.50
CA LEU A 41 -2.26 -26.08 -5.48
C LEU A 41 -1.47 -27.39 -5.38
N VAL A 42 -0.87 -27.65 -4.22
CA VAL A 42 -0.06 -28.85 -3.93
C VAL A 42 -0.80 -29.68 -2.88
N VAL A 43 -0.94 -30.98 -3.13
CA VAL A 43 -1.80 -31.87 -2.36
C VAL A 43 -1.06 -33.16 -2.01
N THR A 44 -1.13 -33.56 -0.73
CA THR A 44 -0.83 -34.91 -0.25
C THR A 44 -2.12 -35.59 0.29
N THR A 45 -2.00 -36.75 0.89
CA THR A 45 -3.13 -37.45 1.51
C THR A 45 -3.76 -36.63 2.65
N ASP A 46 -2.92 -36.02 3.50
CA ASP A 46 -3.36 -35.45 4.79
C ASP A 46 -3.36 -33.93 4.83
N ARG A 47 -2.73 -33.29 3.86
CA ARG A 47 -2.60 -31.83 3.81
C ARG A 47 -2.50 -31.30 2.38
N TRP A 48 -2.72 -30.00 2.25
CA TRP A 48 -2.51 -29.30 0.99
C TRP A 48 -2.13 -27.82 1.27
N PHE A 49 -1.54 -27.18 0.27
CA PHE A 49 -1.43 -25.73 0.28
C PHE A 49 -1.74 -25.14 -1.09
N LEU A 50 -2.33 -23.96 -1.07
CA LEU A 50 -2.47 -23.06 -2.20
C LEU A 50 -1.50 -21.89 -1.99
N VAL A 51 -0.63 -21.64 -2.96
CA VAL A 51 0.18 -20.41 -3.01
C VAL A 51 -0.26 -19.55 -4.19
N VAL A 52 -0.37 -18.24 -3.94
CA VAL A 52 -0.49 -17.19 -4.95
C VAL A 52 0.71 -16.28 -4.77
N ARG A 53 1.57 -16.14 -5.78
CA ARG A 53 2.82 -15.41 -5.67
C ARG A 53 3.13 -14.59 -6.92
N GLU A 54 3.92 -13.54 -6.76
CA GLU A 54 4.44 -12.79 -7.89
C GLU A 54 5.40 -13.65 -8.72
N ARG A 55 5.36 -13.47 -10.04
CA ARG A 55 6.31 -14.10 -10.95
C ARG A 55 7.67 -13.42 -10.84
N GLN A 56 8.71 -14.22 -10.78
CA GLN A 56 10.09 -13.77 -10.81
C GLN A 56 10.67 -13.92 -12.22
N SER A 57 11.41 -12.92 -12.67
CA SER A 57 12.13 -12.98 -13.95
C SER A 57 13.14 -14.13 -13.99
N GLY A 58 13.22 -14.84 -15.10
CA GLY A 58 14.23 -15.87 -15.33
C GLY A 58 14.01 -17.19 -14.57
N THR A 59 12.91 -17.33 -13.82
CA THR A 59 12.57 -18.58 -13.14
C THR A 59 11.49 -19.34 -13.89
N ALA A 60 11.62 -20.68 -13.96
CA ALA A 60 10.52 -21.54 -14.40
C ALA A 60 9.38 -21.44 -13.38
N GLY A 61 8.16 -21.10 -13.84
CA GLY A 61 6.99 -21.02 -12.99
C GLY A 61 6.63 -22.36 -12.36
N LEU A 62 6.06 -22.34 -11.16
CA LEU A 62 5.44 -23.54 -10.54
C LEU A 62 4.09 -23.88 -11.18
N ALA A 63 3.44 -22.91 -11.80
CA ALA A 63 2.11 -23.04 -12.37
C ALA A 63 2.17 -23.38 -13.86
N ALA A 64 1.11 -24.01 -14.34
CA ALA A 64 0.86 -24.15 -15.76
C ALA A 64 0.86 -22.77 -16.46
N PRO A 65 1.29 -22.67 -17.72
CA PRO A 65 1.20 -21.46 -18.51
C PRO A 65 -0.21 -20.85 -18.50
N ALA A 66 -0.28 -19.55 -18.75
CA ALA A 66 -1.57 -18.87 -18.82
C ALA A 66 -2.41 -19.50 -19.95
N GLY A 67 -3.60 -20.02 -19.62
CA GLY A 67 -4.50 -20.69 -20.56
C GLY A 67 -4.58 -22.21 -20.42
N GLU A 68 -3.63 -22.87 -19.73
CA GLU A 68 -3.76 -24.29 -19.43
C GLU A 68 -4.69 -24.54 -18.23
N PRO A 69 -5.45 -25.68 -18.23
CA PRO A 69 -6.27 -26.03 -17.07
C PRO A 69 -5.36 -26.28 -15.87
N ARG A 70 -5.63 -25.54 -14.79
CA ARG A 70 -4.93 -25.72 -13.52
C ARG A 70 -5.45 -26.99 -12.85
N ALA A 71 -4.52 -27.90 -12.53
CA ALA A 71 -4.82 -29.12 -11.77
C ALA A 71 -4.04 -29.11 -10.45
N PRO A 72 -4.57 -29.79 -9.41
CA PRO A 72 -3.82 -30.03 -8.20
C PRO A 72 -2.54 -30.82 -8.52
N ARG A 73 -1.42 -30.43 -7.92
CA ARG A 73 -0.16 -31.15 -8.01
C ARG A 73 -0.10 -32.17 -6.87
N HIS A 74 -0.40 -33.43 -7.17
CA HIS A 74 -0.30 -34.50 -6.20
C HIS A 74 1.15 -34.91 -6.02
N VAL A 75 1.63 -34.93 -4.79
CA VAL A 75 3.03 -35.22 -4.43
C VAL A 75 3.10 -36.06 -3.15
N ASP A 76 4.25 -36.67 -2.91
CA ASP A 76 4.58 -37.27 -1.61
C ASP A 76 4.96 -36.19 -0.57
N GLU A 77 5.20 -36.61 0.66
CA GLU A 77 5.51 -35.72 1.77
C GLU A 77 6.87 -35.01 1.62
N GLU A 78 7.86 -35.64 1.02
CA GLU A 78 9.18 -35.05 0.80
C GLU A 78 9.10 -33.94 -0.24
N ALA A 79 8.48 -34.18 -1.38
CA ALA A 79 8.25 -33.19 -2.42
C ALA A 79 7.33 -32.05 -1.94
N PHE A 80 6.31 -32.37 -1.10
CA PHE A 80 5.48 -31.35 -0.46
C PHE A 80 6.30 -30.40 0.40
N HIS A 81 7.15 -30.94 1.25
CA HIS A 81 8.00 -30.14 2.13
C HIS A 81 8.98 -29.28 1.34
N TYR A 82 9.60 -29.83 0.31
CA TYR A 82 10.50 -29.10 -0.58
C TYR A 82 9.77 -27.91 -1.26
N LEU A 83 8.62 -28.17 -1.88
CA LEU A 83 7.83 -27.12 -2.55
C LEU A 83 7.33 -26.07 -1.57
N TYR A 84 6.93 -26.49 -0.38
CA TYR A 84 6.51 -25.58 0.69
C TYR A 84 7.64 -24.62 1.08
N GLN A 85 8.85 -25.15 1.33
CA GLN A 85 10.03 -24.35 1.68
C GLN A 85 10.38 -23.38 0.54
N ALA A 86 10.36 -23.83 -0.70
CA ALA A 86 10.62 -22.98 -1.86
C ALA A 86 9.61 -21.81 -1.96
N CYS A 87 8.35 -22.02 -1.56
CA CYS A 87 7.35 -20.96 -1.53
C CYS A 87 7.57 -19.99 -0.35
N VAL A 88 7.93 -20.48 0.82
CA VAL A 88 8.20 -19.65 2.01
C VAL A 88 9.42 -18.75 1.83
N LEU A 89 10.42 -19.24 1.10
CA LEU A 89 11.66 -18.52 0.78
C LEU A 89 11.55 -17.69 -0.51
N TRP A 90 10.36 -17.53 -1.06
CA TRP A 90 10.16 -16.79 -2.29
C TRP A 90 10.59 -15.32 -2.12
N PRO A 91 11.43 -14.77 -3.03
CA PRO A 91 12.01 -13.44 -2.83
C PRO A 91 11.06 -12.28 -3.15
N LEU A 92 9.93 -12.56 -3.80
CA LEU A 92 8.89 -11.59 -4.10
C LEU A 92 7.65 -11.84 -3.22
N ASP A 93 6.58 -11.10 -3.47
CA ASP A 93 5.39 -11.23 -2.63
C ASP A 93 4.60 -12.50 -2.90
N TYR A 94 3.98 -13.03 -1.86
CA TYR A 94 3.12 -14.21 -1.95
C TYR A 94 2.07 -14.22 -0.83
N LEU A 95 1.04 -15.01 -1.04
CA LEU A 95 0.10 -15.42 -0.01
C LEU A 95 -0.05 -16.95 -0.09
N MET A 96 0.05 -17.63 1.04
CA MET A 96 -0.08 -19.07 1.11
C MET A 96 -1.17 -19.48 2.11
N VAL A 97 -2.07 -20.35 1.64
CA VAL A 97 -3.10 -21.02 2.45
C VAL A 97 -2.72 -22.48 2.59
N GLU A 98 -2.41 -22.90 3.79
CA GLU A 98 -2.05 -24.28 4.13
C GLU A 98 -3.15 -24.90 4.98
N VAL A 99 -3.50 -26.14 4.70
CA VAL A 99 -4.53 -26.90 5.40
C VAL A 99 -3.99 -28.26 5.82
N ALA A 100 -4.15 -28.58 7.12
CA ALA A 100 -4.06 -29.94 7.63
C ALA A 100 -5.48 -30.49 7.76
N ARG A 101 -5.81 -31.53 6.98
CA ARG A 101 -7.15 -32.12 6.89
C ARG A 101 -7.58 -32.74 8.22
N VAL A 102 -6.65 -33.43 8.89
CA VAL A 102 -6.86 -33.95 10.25
C VAL A 102 -6.91 -32.78 11.22
N GLY A 103 -8.04 -32.63 11.92
CA GLY A 103 -8.29 -31.54 12.87
C GLY A 103 -8.72 -30.20 12.22
N CYS A 104 -8.99 -30.18 10.90
CA CYS A 104 -9.51 -29.01 10.18
C CYS A 104 -8.74 -27.71 10.49
N ARG A 105 -7.41 -27.79 10.46
CA ARG A 105 -6.54 -26.65 10.78
C ARG A 105 -6.13 -25.92 9.51
N LEU A 106 -6.26 -24.62 9.54
CA LEU A 106 -5.87 -23.72 8.48
C LEU A 106 -4.75 -22.78 8.95
N ARG A 107 -3.79 -22.55 8.09
CA ARG A 107 -2.82 -21.46 8.26
C ARG A 107 -2.78 -20.58 7.01
N ILE A 108 -2.91 -19.29 7.19
CA ILE A 108 -2.71 -18.29 6.12
C ILE A 108 -1.41 -17.54 6.44
N ARG A 109 -0.50 -17.48 5.48
CA ARG A 109 0.81 -16.84 5.64
C ARG A 109 1.00 -15.76 4.58
N ALA A 110 1.31 -14.54 5.03
CA ALA A 110 1.66 -13.42 4.17
C ALA A 110 3.14 -13.45 3.78
N GLY A 111 3.43 -12.97 2.58
CA GLY A 111 4.78 -12.77 2.06
C GLY A 111 5.52 -11.61 2.71
N MET A 112 6.64 -11.23 2.13
CA MET A 112 7.58 -10.30 2.72
C MET A 112 7.34 -8.83 2.32
N LEU A 113 6.67 -8.58 1.19
CA LEU A 113 6.63 -7.25 0.59
C LEU A 113 5.36 -6.46 0.92
N GLY A 114 4.26 -7.15 1.31
CA GLY A 114 2.99 -6.48 1.57
C GLY A 114 2.48 -5.66 0.37
N SER A 115 2.66 -6.17 -0.85
CA SER A 115 2.27 -5.46 -2.09
C SER A 115 0.77 -5.20 -2.17
N ALA A 116 -0.03 -6.05 -1.55
CA ALA A 116 -1.46 -5.86 -1.36
C ALA A 116 -1.89 -6.37 0.01
N PRO A 117 -2.83 -5.70 0.68
CA PRO A 117 -3.30 -6.14 2.00
C PRO A 117 -4.07 -7.46 1.91
N VAL A 118 -4.15 -8.15 3.03
CA VAL A 118 -4.99 -9.34 3.21
C VAL A 118 -5.75 -9.19 4.51
N TYR A 119 -7.06 -9.17 4.43
CA TYR A 119 -7.95 -9.08 5.57
C TYR A 119 -8.64 -10.41 5.81
N ALA A 120 -8.86 -10.78 7.06
CA ALA A 120 -9.54 -12.00 7.46
C ALA A 120 -10.51 -11.74 8.60
N ARG A 121 -11.68 -12.38 8.55
CA ARG A 121 -12.64 -12.46 9.64
C ARG A 121 -12.91 -13.94 9.94
N ALA A 122 -12.53 -14.38 11.13
CA ALA A 122 -12.80 -15.73 11.60
C ALA A 122 -13.99 -15.73 12.57
N THR A 123 -14.89 -16.69 12.41
CA THR A 123 -15.93 -17.07 13.36
C THR A 123 -15.63 -18.47 13.92
N ASN A 124 -16.52 -19.03 14.73
CA ASN A 124 -16.30 -20.36 15.32
C ASN A 124 -16.15 -21.48 14.28
N ASP A 125 -16.81 -21.34 13.13
CA ASP A 125 -16.96 -22.38 12.11
C ASP A 125 -16.54 -21.95 10.70
N ARG A 126 -16.21 -20.68 10.51
CA ARG A 126 -15.95 -20.10 9.17
C ARG A 126 -14.86 -19.05 9.20
N ILE A 127 -14.16 -18.91 8.09
CA ILE A 127 -13.26 -17.76 7.82
C ILE A 127 -13.56 -17.15 6.47
N THR A 128 -13.70 -15.83 6.45
CA THR A 128 -13.76 -15.01 5.23
C THR A 128 -12.44 -14.27 5.07
N VAL A 129 -11.88 -14.31 3.86
CA VAL A 129 -10.60 -13.63 3.54
C VAL A 129 -10.77 -12.79 2.29
N SER A 130 -10.27 -11.57 2.31
CA SER A 130 -10.26 -10.70 1.12
C SER A 130 -9.05 -9.76 1.12
N TRP A 131 -8.55 -9.44 -0.07
CA TRP A 131 -7.63 -8.31 -0.28
C TRP A 131 -8.36 -6.96 -0.27
N ASP A 132 -9.67 -6.99 -0.35
CA ASP A 132 -10.55 -5.82 -0.40
C ASP A 132 -11.35 -5.69 0.90
N SER A 133 -11.00 -4.72 1.73
CA SER A 133 -11.70 -4.51 3.00
C SER A 133 -13.15 -4.06 2.83
N ALA A 134 -13.54 -3.52 1.67
CA ALA A 134 -14.92 -3.16 1.38
C ALA A 134 -15.86 -4.39 1.31
N ASP A 135 -15.33 -5.58 1.01
CA ASP A 135 -16.14 -6.81 1.03
C ASP A 135 -16.75 -7.10 2.41
N PHE A 136 -16.13 -6.60 3.48
CA PHE A 136 -16.63 -6.81 4.85
C PHE A 136 -17.79 -5.85 5.20
N ALA A 137 -17.99 -4.77 4.46
CA ALA A 137 -19.10 -3.83 4.69
C ALA A 137 -20.49 -4.48 4.47
N ALA A 138 -20.56 -5.55 3.67
CA ALA A 138 -21.80 -6.32 3.46
C ALA A 138 -22.16 -7.22 4.65
N LEU A 139 -21.25 -7.37 5.62
CA LEU A 139 -21.46 -8.17 6.83
C LEU A 139 -21.94 -7.26 7.97
N PRO A 140 -22.67 -7.81 8.97
CA PRO A 140 -23.00 -7.04 10.17
C PRO A 140 -21.73 -6.78 10.98
N MET A 141 -21.13 -5.60 10.79
CA MET A 141 -19.88 -5.20 11.41
C MET A 141 -20.11 -4.07 12.41
N ALA A 142 -19.41 -4.14 13.54
CA ALA A 142 -19.31 -3.04 14.49
C ALA A 142 -17.95 -2.33 14.30
N LEU A 143 -17.92 -1.02 14.55
CA LEU A 143 -16.67 -0.27 14.58
C LEU A 143 -15.83 -0.66 15.81
N ASP A 144 -14.52 -0.81 15.60
CA ASP A 144 -13.55 -0.82 16.67
C ASP A 144 -13.25 0.63 17.07
N THR A 145 -13.96 1.12 18.09
CA THR A 145 -13.90 2.54 18.49
C THR A 145 -12.51 2.96 18.96
N GLU A 146 -11.71 2.05 19.52
CA GLU A 146 -10.32 2.38 19.91
C GLU A 146 -9.45 2.61 18.66
N VAL A 147 -9.55 1.72 17.66
CA VAL A 147 -8.83 1.86 16.39
C VAL A 147 -9.25 3.13 15.65
N VAL A 148 -10.55 3.39 15.56
CA VAL A 148 -11.08 4.60 14.91
C VAL A 148 -10.59 5.85 15.64
N THR A 149 -10.59 5.85 16.97
CA THR A 149 -10.10 6.99 17.78
C THR A 149 -8.60 7.22 17.58
N HIS A 150 -7.80 6.14 17.55
CA HIS A 150 -6.37 6.21 17.30
C HIS A 150 -6.07 6.83 15.92
N ARG A 151 -6.83 6.44 14.89
CA ARG A 151 -6.74 7.04 13.56
C ARG A 151 -7.23 8.50 13.53
N LEU A 152 -8.32 8.81 14.23
CA LEU A 152 -8.80 10.20 14.35
C LEU A 152 -7.72 11.11 14.95
N ALA A 153 -6.93 10.62 15.90
CA ALA A 153 -5.79 11.34 16.46
C ALA A 153 -4.58 11.43 15.50
N MET A 154 -4.71 10.96 14.27
CA MET A 154 -3.64 10.90 13.25
C MET A 154 -2.42 10.08 13.67
N HIS A 155 -2.60 9.14 14.58
CA HIS A 155 -1.53 8.21 14.89
C HIS A 155 -1.33 7.26 13.72
N THR A 156 -0.09 7.16 13.26
CA THR A 156 0.31 6.21 12.22
C THR A 156 0.13 4.80 12.74
N MET A 157 -0.51 3.95 11.93
CA MET A 157 -0.87 2.62 12.34
C MET A 157 -0.69 1.62 11.21
N TYR A 158 0.18 0.63 11.45
CA TYR A 158 0.26 -0.56 10.62
C TYR A 158 0.16 -1.78 11.54
N ALA A 159 -1.03 -2.36 11.62
CA ALA A 159 -1.36 -3.35 12.62
C ALA A 159 -2.36 -4.39 12.10
N ALA A 160 -2.43 -5.53 12.79
CA ALA A 160 -3.43 -6.53 12.50
C ALA A 160 -4.86 -6.06 12.83
N ARG A 161 -5.04 -5.30 13.91
CA ARG A 161 -6.33 -4.79 14.35
C ARG A 161 -6.82 -3.68 13.41
N GLN A 162 -8.06 -3.75 12.96
CA GLN A 162 -8.62 -2.90 11.92
C GLN A 162 -9.87 -2.16 12.39
N PRO A 163 -10.40 -1.15 11.65
CA PRO A 163 -11.57 -0.36 12.05
C PRO A 163 -12.85 -1.17 12.26
N TYR A 164 -12.99 -2.35 11.65
CA TYR A 164 -14.08 -3.28 11.95
C TYR A 164 -13.65 -4.28 13.01
N SER A 165 -14.44 -4.40 14.09
CA SER A 165 -14.24 -5.39 15.14
C SER A 165 -14.25 -6.81 14.57
N GLY A 166 -13.22 -7.60 14.92
CA GLY A 166 -13.08 -8.98 14.47
C GLY A 166 -12.54 -9.15 13.05
N VAL A 167 -12.24 -8.06 12.32
CA VAL A 167 -11.44 -8.14 11.09
C VAL A 167 -9.97 -7.94 11.44
N THR A 168 -9.14 -8.84 10.94
CA THR A 168 -7.69 -8.85 11.15
C THR A 168 -6.97 -8.66 9.81
N MET A 169 -6.02 -7.74 9.73
CA MET A 169 -5.10 -7.64 8.61
C MET A 169 -3.89 -8.56 8.85
N LEU A 170 -3.57 -9.39 7.88
CA LEU A 170 -2.29 -10.08 7.88
C LEU A 170 -1.23 -9.10 7.40
N THR A 171 -0.42 -8.63 8.31
CA THR A 171 0.76 -7.83 7.97
C THR A 171 1.81 -8.71 7.30
N GLU A 172 2.82 -8.10 6.67
CA GLU A 172 3.87 -8.86 5.99
C GLU A 172 4.54 -9.87 6.93
N ARG A 173 4.86 -11.05 6.42
CA ARG A 173 5.46 -12.19 7.13
C ARG A 173 4.59 -12.77 8.27
N ALA A 174 3.45 -12.18 8.60
CA ALA A 174 2.56 -12.72 9.64
C ALA A 174 1.90 -14.03 9.20
N SER A 175 1.45 -14.80 10.19
CA SER A 175 0.69 -16.03 9.98
C SER A 175 -0.57 -16.03 10.84
N LEU A 176 -1.71 -16.31 10.22
CA LEU A 176 -2.98 -16.52 10.89
C LEU A 176 -3.25 -18.02 10.97
N TYR A 177 -3.38 -18.54 12.19
CA TYR A 177 -3.75 -19.93 12.48
C TYR A 177 -5.22 -19.98 12.87
N VAL A 178 -5.98 -20.85 12.21
CA VAL A 178 -7.42 -21.00 12.44
C VAL A 178 -7.74 -22.48 12.65
N GLU A 179 -8.47 -22.74 13.70
CA GLU A 179 -9.07 -24.04 14.03
C GLU A 179 -10.48 -23.80 14.58
N PRO A 180 -11.36 -24.79 14.67
CA PRO A 180 -12.72 -24.59 15.18
C PRO A 180 -12.74 -23.87 16.54
N GLY A 181 -13.43 -22.74 16.60
CA GLY A 181 -13.54 -21.90 17.80
C GLY A 181 -12.31 -21.05 18.15
N LYS A 182 -11.25 -21.09 17.36
CA LYS A 182 -10.03 -20.35 17.68
C LYS A 182 -9.32 -19.79 16.45
N ALA A 183 -8.98 -18.50 16.50
CA ALA A 183 -8.10 -17.86 15.54
C ALA A 183 -6.97 -17.14 16.29
N ASN A 184 -5.74 -17.29 15.82
CA ASN A 184 -4.56 -16.68 16.43
C ASN A 184 -3.59 -16.17 15.37
N LEU A 185 -3.35 -14.85 15.38
CA LEU A 185 -2.34 -14.23 14.55
C LEU A 185 -0.98 -14.29 15.26
N ARG A 186 0.04 -14.67 14.52
CA ARG A 186 1.43 -14.57 14.96
C ARG A 186 2.19 -13.59 14.09
N TYR A 187 2.71 -12.57 14.73
CA TYR A 187 3.69 -11.70 14.12
C TYR A 187 5.03 -12.40 13.95
N PRO A 188 5.82 -12.01 12.95
CA PRO A 188 7.23 -12.41 12.85
C PRO A 188 8.06 -11.70 13.92
N ASP A 189 9.29 -12.19 14.12
CA ASP A 189 10.28 -11.44 14.90
C ASP A 189 10.61 -10.11 14.19
N PRO A 190 10.86 -9.04 14.96
CA PRO A 190 11.25 -7.76 14.39
C PRO A 190 12.61 -7.87 13.70
N VAL A 191 12.76 -7.15 12.58
CA VAL A 191 14.04 -7.03 11.89
C VAL A 191 14.81 -5.85 12.49
N ALA A 192 16.05 -6.09 12.90
CA ALA A 192 16.91 -5.03 13.40
C ALA A 192 17.22 -4.01 12.30
N ALA A 193 17.18 -2.73 12.64
CA ALA A 193 17.60 -1.67 11.74
C ALA A 193 19.08 -1.84 11.36
N SER A 194 19.40 -1.66 10.09
CA SER A 194 20.79 -1.65 9.61
C SER A 194 21.49 -0.39 10.11
N ALA A 195 22.67 -0.54 10.73
CA ALA A 195 23.49 0.60 11.06
C ALA A 195 24.21 1.14 9.81
N PRO A 196 24.40 2.48 9.70
CA PRO A 196 25.27 3.04 8.66
C PRO A 196 26.69 2.49 8.80
N ARG A 197 27.35 2.27 7.68
CA ARG A 197 28.78 2.01 7.67
C ARG A 197 29.57 3.31 7.85
N ASP A 198 30.79 3.21 8.31
CA ASP A 198 31.69 4.35 8.42
C ASP A 198 31.99 4.93 7.02
N ASP A 199 32.18 6.25 6.96
CA ASP A 199 32.63 6.92 5.74
C ASP A 199 34.05 6.42 5.42
N ARG A 200 34.23 5.97 4.17
CA ARG A 200 35.55 5.65 3.62
C ARG A 200 35.86 6.70 2.57
N ASP A 201 36.98 7.35 2.71
CA ASP A 201 37.45 8.33 1.71
C ASP A 201 37.63 7.66 0.35
N GLY A 202 36.97 8.20 -0.67
CA GLY A 202 37.10 7.78 -2.07
C GLY A 202 36.14 6.69 -2.56
N ASP A 203 35.28 6.12 -1.71
CA ASP A 203 34.26 5.16 -2.15
C ASP A 203 33.17 5.88 -2.98
N ASP A 204 32.98 5.46 -4.23
CA ASP A 204 31.83 5.89 -5.03
C ASP A 204 30.69 4.86 -4.93
N ASP A 205 29.65 5.21 -4.18
CA ASP A 205 28.47 4.36 -3.97
C ASP A 205 27.52 4.30 -5.18
N LEU A 206 27.70 5.15 -6.19
CA LEU A 206 26.76 5.29 -7.32
C LEU A 206 26.64 4.00 -8.15
N PRO A 207 27.73 3.32 -8.57
CA PRO A 207 27.62 2.08 -9.32
C PRO A 207 26.93 0.97 -8.53
N ALA A 208 27.18 0.89 -7.22
CA ALA A 208 26.54 -0.11 -6.35
C ALA A 208 25.04 0.18 -6.15
N PHE A 209 24.66 1.44 -6.03
CA PHE A 209 23.26 1.88 -5.97
C PHE A 209 22.53 1.56 -7.26
N GLU A 210 23.11 1.90 -8.42
CA GLU A 210 22.55 1.57 -9.74
C GLU A 210 22.35 0.05 -9.90
N ALA A 211 23.35 -0.75 -9.53
CA ALA A 211 23.24 -2.20 -9.58
C ALA A 211 22.13 -2.74 -8.67
N ALA A 212 21.93 -2.16 -7.48
CA ALA A 212 20.85 -2.52 -6.57
C ALA A 212 19.48 -2.14 -7.14
N LEU A 213 19.32 -0.94 -7.69
CA LEU A 213 18.10 -0.49 -8.38
C LEU A 213 17.75 -1.42 -9.56
N ARG A 214 18.72 -1.74 -10.41
CA ARG A 214 18.51 -2.64 -11.55
C ARG A 214 18.07 -4.03 -11.10
N ARG A 215 18.66 -4.60 -10.06
CA ARG A 215 18.24 -5.90 -9.49
C ARG A 215 16.79 -5.86 -9.01
N SER A 216 16.41 -4.83 -8.26
CA SER A 216 15.05 -4.65 -7.76
C SER A 216 14.03 -4.51 -8.91
N ALA A 217 14.30 -3.65 -9.88
CA ALA A 217 13.42 -3.42 -11.02
C ALA A 217 13.31 -4.65 -11.93
N ALA A 218 14.41 -5.38 -12.15
CA ALA A 218 14.48 -6.57 -13.00
C ALA A 218 13.96 -7.85 -12.32
N ALA A 219 13.69 -7.83 -11.03
CA ALA A 219 13.24 -9.00 -10.27
C ALA A 219 11.90 -9.56 -10.79
N ARG A 220 11.07 -8.70 -11.40
CA ARG A 220 9.78 -9.07 -11.99
C ARG A 220 9.80 -8.96 -13.51
N PRO A 221 8.96 -9.73 -14.24
CA PRO A 221 8.84 -9.59 -15.68
C PRO A 221 8.37 -8.17 -16.05
N VAL A 222 9.21 -7.42 -16.74
CA VAL A 222 8.86 -6.09 -17.25
C VAL A 222 8.65 -6.21 -18.76
N GLY A 223 7.41 -5.99 -19.23
CA GLY A 223 7.03 -6.11 -20.62
C GLY A 223 6.20 -4.91 -21.11
N GLU A 224 5.63 -5.04 -22.29
CA GLU A 224 4.79 -4.01 -22.95
C GLU A 224 3.56 -3.57 -22.14
N HIS A 225 3.14 -4.41 -21.18
CA HIS A 225 2.00 -4.12 -20.29
C HIS A 225 2.37 -3.26 -19.08
N ALA A 226 3.65 -2.96 -18.92
CA ALA A 226 4.13 -2.12 -17.83
C ALA A 226 3.89 -0.63 -18.13
N THR A 227 3.55 0.10 -17.09
CA THR A 227 3.52 1.56 -17.09
C THR A 227 4.13 2.07 -15.79
N VAL A 228 4.67 3.28 -15.80
CA VAL A 228 5.20 3.93 -14.61
C VAL A 228 4.33 5.13 -14.24
N GLU A 229 4.03 5.25 -12.97
CA GLU A 229 3.36 6.42 -12.42
C GLU A 229 4.40 7.52 -12.24
N LEU A 230 4.42 8.49 -13.16
CA LEU A 230 5.42 9.56 -13.22
C LEU A 230 4.80 10.88 -12.75
N SER A 231 5.10 11.30 -11.52
CA SER A 231 4.63 12.58 -10.97
C SER A 231 5.46 13.79 -11.43
N GLY A 232 6.71 13.57 -11.82
CA GLY A 232 7.74 14.59 -12.02
C GLY A 232 8.72 14.70 -10.85
N GLY A 233 8.48 13.99 -9.72
CA GLY A 233 9.39 13.91 -8.58
C GLY A 233 10.49 12.87 -8.76
N MET A 234 11.54 12.96 -7.90
CA MET A 234 12.73 12.10 -7.99
C MET A 234 12.42 10.61 -7.89
N ASP A 235 11.48 10.19 -7.04
CA ASP A 235 11.20 8.78 -6.81
C ASP A 235 10.64 8.11 -8.05
N SER A 236 9.61 8.69 -8.62
CA SER A 236 8.99 8.19 -9.85
C SER A 236 9.95 8.30 -11.05
N ALA A 237 10.76 9.35 -11.12
CA ALA A 237 11.80 9.50 -12.14
C ALA A 237 12.87 8.41 -12.01
N THR A 238 13.28 8.04 -10.79
CA THR A 238 14.24 6.95 -10.54
C THR A 238 13.70 5.62 -11.05
N VAL A 239 12.43 5.32 -10.77
CA VAL A 239 11.78 4.10 -11.27
C VAL A 239 11.68 4.12 -12.79
N ALA A 240 11.26 5.22 -13.42
CA ALA A 240 11.18 5.35 -14.87
C ALA A 240 12.56 5.15 -15.52
N THR A 241 13.60 5.77 -14.97
CA THR A 241 14.98 5.70 -15.48
C THR A 241 15.52 4.28 -15.42
N VAL A 242 15.40 3.59 -14.29
CA VAL A 242 15.89 2.21 -14.16
C VAL A 242 15.14 1.24 -15.07
N LEU A 243 13.82 1.36 -15.19
CA LEU A 243 13.02 0.50 -16.07
C LEU A 243 13.42 0.72 -17.54
N ARG A 244 13.62 1.96 -17.95
CA ARG A 244 14.06 2.30 -19.30
C ARG A 244 15.46 1.75 -19.59
N SER A 245 16.36 1.76 -18.61
CA SER A 245 17.70 1.18 -18.72
C SER A 245 17.73 -0.35 -18.90
N LEU A 246 16.61 -1.04 -18.59
CA LEU A 246 16.43 -2.46 -18.84
C LEU A 246 16.03 -2.77 -20.30
N GLY A 247 15.95 -1.76 -21.17
CA GLY A 247 15.60 -1.90 -22.58
C GLY A 247 14.11 -2.07 -22.88
N THR A 248 13.24 -1.82 -21.91
CA THR A 248 11.78 -1.98 -22.04
C THR A 248 11.14 -0.81 -22.76
N THR A 249 10.17 -1.08 -23.64
CA THR A 249 9.23 -0.05 -24.12
C THR A 249 8.30 0.33 -22.98
N LEU A 250 8.50 1.50 -22.40
CA LEU A 250 7.81 1.95 -21.20
C LEU A 250 6.84 3.07 -21.55
N ALA A 251 5.63 3.01 -21.01
CA ALA A 251 4.72 4.13 -20.97
C ALA A 251 4.75 4.79 -19.58
N SER A 252 4.42 6.07 -19.54
CA SER A 252 4.22 6.82 -18.31
C SER A 252 2.81 7.36 -18.18
N ARG A 253 2.37 7.49 -16.95
CA ARG A 253 1.11 8.10 -16.57
C ARG A 253 1.36 9.05 -15.41
N GLY A 254 0.71 10.20 -15.39
CA GLY A 254 0.88 11.15 -14.30
C GLY A 254 -0.35 12.00 -14.04
N ILE A 255 -0.52 12.38 -12.76
CA ILE A 255 -1.50 13.35 -12.35
C ILE A 255 -0.84 14.73 -12.40
N LEU A 256 -1.43 15.65 -13.16
CA LEU A 256 -1.01 17.04 -13.16
C LEU A 256 -1.75 17.78 -12.05
N LEU A 257 -0.97 18.45 -11.21
CA LEU A 257 -1.48 19.27 -10.13
C LEU A 257 -1.99 20.61 -10.66
N ASP A 258 -2.73 21.35 -9.83
CA ASP A 258 -3.22 22.69 -10.11
C ASP A 258 -2.39 23.76 -9.38
N GLY A 259 -2.50 25.02 -9.81
CA GLY A 259 -1.82 26.16 -9.20
C GLY A 259 -0.31 26.24 -9.53
N GLU A 260 0.44 26.96 -8.71
CA GLU A 260 1.87 27.27 -8.94
C GLU A 260 2.76 26.03 -9.05
N VAL A 261 2.37 24.91 -8.40
CA VAL A 261 3.11 23.64 -8.48
C VAL A 261 3.11 23.11 -9.91
N ARG A 262 2.06 23.34 -10.68
CA ARG A 262 1.94 22.92 -12.08
C ARG A 262 3.02 23.54 -12.96
N ASP A 263 3.35 24.80 -12.71
CA ASP A 263 4.32 25.54 -13.52
C ASP A 263 5.73 24.96 -13.43
N THR A 264 6.05 24.29 -12.35
CA THR A 264 7.33 23.58 -12.18
C THR A 264 7.23 22.09 -12.52
N GLN A 265 6.07 21.47 -12.28
CA GLN A 265 5.83 20.03 -12.53
C GLN A 265 5.84 19.71 -14.03
N VAL A 266 5.07 20.46 -14.82
CA VAL A 266 4.87 20.16 -16.25
C VAL A 266 6.18 20.22 -17.05
N PRO A 267 7.00 21.29 -16.99
CA PRO A 267 8.27 21.34 -17.71
C PRO A 267 9.23 20.22 -17.30
N ARG A 268 9.36 19.96 -15.99
CA ARG A 268 10.25 18.91 -15.48
C ARG A 268 9.80 17.53 -15.96
N ARG A 269 8.50 17.27 -15.86
CA ARG A 269 7.94 16.02 -16.33
C ARG A 269 8.15 15.82 -17.83
N SER A 270 7.96 16.86 -18.64
CA SER A 270 8.23 16.84 -20.09
C SER A 270 9.67 16.49 -20.38
N LEU A 271 10.64 17.11 -19.68
CA LEU A 271 12.06 16.78 -19.83
C LEU A 271 12.36 15.29 -19.55
N ILE A 272 11.75 14.71 -18.50
CA ILE A 272 11.92 13.30 -18.16
C ILE A 272 11.34 12.42 -19.26
N VAL A 273 10.12 12.70 -19.72
CA VAL A 273 9.43 11.98 -20.80
C VAL A 273 10.26 11.98 -22.08
N ASP A 274 10.74 13.16 -22.49
CA ASP A 274 11.52 13.34 -23.72
C ASP A 274 12.86 12.59 -23.64
N ARG A 275 13.61 12.73 -22.54
CA ARG A 275 14.92 12.09 -22.36
C ARG A 275 14.87 10.58 -22.26
N LEU A 276 13.80 10.05 -21.69
CA LEU A 276 13.58 8.60 -21.59
C LEU A 276 12.84 8.04 -22.82
N GLY A 277 12.29 8.87 -23.68
CA GLY A 277 11.50 8.44 -24.84
C GLY A 277 10.25 7.65 -24.43
N LEU A 278 9.45 8.20 -23.49
CA LEU A 278 8.28 7.53 -22.93
C LEU A 278 7.02 7.86 -23.76
N ALA A 279 6.17 6.85 -23.97
CA ALA A 279 4.79 7.10 -24.39
C ALA A 279 3.99 7.61 -23.18
N ASP A 280 3.60 8.88 -23.20
CA ASP A 280 3.08 9.56 -22.02
C ASP A 280 1.61 9.93 -22.13
N ALA A 281 0.88 9.85 -21.00
CA ALA A 281 -0.45 10.44 -20.85
C ALA A 281 -0.63 10.99 -19.44
N THR A 282 -1.50 11.99 -19.31
CA THR A 282 -1.73 12.69 -18.05
C THR A 282 -3.20 12.80 -17.72
N VAL A 283 -3.48 12.92 -16.43
CA VAL A 283 -4.79 13.22 -15.86
C VAL A 283 -4.67 14.54 -15.11
N ASP A 284 -5.56 15.48 -15.40
CA ASP A 284 -5.62 16.75 -14.68
C ASP A 284 -6.46 16.59 -13.41
N ILE A 285 -5.88 16.94 -12.25
CA ILE A 285 -6.58 16.82 -10.98
C ILE A 285 -7.81 17.72 -10.88
N ALA A 286 -7.82 18.85 -11.60
CA ALA A 286 -8.97 19.75 -11.65
C ALA A 286 -10.17 19.13 -12.37
N ALA A 287 -9.93 18.22 -13.32
CA ALA A 287 -10.98 17.46 -14.00
C ALA A 287 -11.50 16.28 -13.16
N TRP A 288 -10.70 15.80 -12.21
CA TRP A 288 -11.00 14.66 -11.34
C TRP A 288 -10.70 15.01 -9.88
N PRO A 289 -11.41 16.00 -9.31
CA PRO A 289 -11.15 16.46 -7.94
C PRO A 289 -11.55 15.37 -6.93
N PRO A 290 -10.92 15.37 -5.75
CA PRO A 290 -11.34 14.52 -4.63
C PRO A 290 -12.84 14.66 -4.33
N ASP A 291 -13.53 13.53 -4.19
CA ASP A 291 -14.94 13.50 -3.82
C ASP A 291 -15.12 13.78 -2.33
N LEU A 292 -15.84 14.84 -2.01
CA LEU A 292 -16.14 15.28 -0.64
C LEU A 292 -17.56 14.90 -0.18
N ASP A 293 -18.27 14.05 -0.92
CA ASP A 293 -19.58 13.57 -0.49
C ASP A 293 -19.44 12.59 0.68
N MET A 294 -20.20 12.82 1.75
CA MET A 294 -20.21 11.95 2.93
C MET A 294 -21.12 10.73 2.79
N ALA A 295 -21.90 10.64 1.71
CA ALA A 295 -22.76 9.51 1.39
C ALA A 295 -22.34 8.84 0.07
N PRO A 296 -21.22 8.09 0.06
CA PRO A 296 -20.70 7.49 -1.16
C PRO A 296 -21.62 6.40 -1.72
N ALA A 297 -21.63 6.26 -3.03
CA ALA A 297 -22.46 5.28 -3.74
C ALA A 297 -22.02 3.81 -3.55
N GLY A 298 -20.97 3.52 -2.79
CA GLY A 298 -20.46 2.16 -2.62
C GLY A 298 -19.71 1.95 -1.30
N ALA A 299 -19.45 0.68 -1.00
CA ALA A 299 -18.70 0.30 0.19
C ALA A 299 -17.29 0.89 0.19
N GLN A 300 -16.90 1.45 1.31
CA GLN A 300 -15.59 2.06 1.53
C GLN A 300 -14.64 1.05 2.18
N GLY A 301 -13.38 1.04 1.73
CA GLY A 301 -12.33 0.27 2.38
C GLY A 301 -11.81 0.93 3.65
N PHE A 302 -10.86 0.29 4.34
CA PHE A 302 -10.24 0.82 5.56
C PHE A 302 -9.31 2.02 5.33
N TYR A 303 -8.85 2.20 4.12
CA TYR A 303 -8.00 3.31 3.70
C TYR A 303 -8.53 3.88 2.39
N ARG A 304 -8.25 5.14 2.13
CA ARG A 304 -8.58 5.80 0.88
C ARG A 304 -7.44 6.74 0.50
N GLU A 305 -7.05 6.69 -0.75
CA GLU A 305 -6.20 7.71 -1.36
C GLU A 305 -6.98 9.04 -1.46
N PHE A 306 -6.37 10.15 -1.07
CA PHE A 306 -7.03 11.46 -1.14
C PHE A 306 -7.42 11.86 -2.57
N TYR A 307 -6.64 11.42 -3.54
CA TYR A 307 -6.80 11.75 -4.97
C TYR A 307 -7.33 10.55 -5.75
N LEU A 308 -8.13 9.73 -5.12
CA LEU A 308 -8.58 8.46 -5.67
C LEU A 308 -9.22 8.64 -7.05
N GLU A 309 -10.01 9.70 -7.25
CA GLU A 309 -10.71 9.97 -8.52
C GLU A 309 -9.71 10.16 -9.67
N ALA A 310 -8.68 10.97 -9.46
CA ALA A 310 -7.61 11.17 -10.44
C ALA A 310 -6.77 9.90 -10.64
N CYS A 311 -6.49 9.16 -9.57
CA CYS A 311 -5.83 7.85 -9.65
C CYS A 311 -6.66 6.85 -10.45
N MET A 312 -7.96 6.74 -10.20
CA MET A 312 -8.88 5.85 -10.92
C MET A 312 -8.93 6.19 -12.42
N ALA A 313 -8.99 7.47 -12.77
CA ALA A 313 -8.94 7.92 -14.15
C ALA A 313 -7.61 7.52 -14.82
N LEU A 314 -6.48 7.66 -14.11
CA LEU A 314 -5.15 7.26 -14.56
C LEU A 314 -5.06 5.75 -14.78
N TRP A 315 -5.52 4.94 -13.83
CA TRP A 315 -5.49 3.47 -13.92
C TRP A 315 -6.43 2.95 -15.01
N SER A 316 -7.61 3.55 -15.15
CA SER A 316 -8.56 3.22 -16.22
C SER A 316 -7.98 3.52 -17.61
N SER A 317 -7.29 4.67 -17.77
CA SER A 317 -6.59 5.01 -18.99
C SER A 317 -5.49 3.99 -19.32
N ALA A 318 -4.66 3.62 -18.36
CA ALA A 318 -3.65 2.58 -18.55
C ALA A 318 -4.27 1.24 -18.96
N ARG A 319 -5.35 0.84 -18.29
CA ARG A 319 -6.05 -0.42 -18.55
C ARG A 319 -6.65 -0.47 -19.96
N SER A 320 -7.23 0.62 -20.45
CA SER A 320 -7.81 0.70 -21.80
C SER A 320 -6.79 0.49 -22.91
N GLU A 321 -5.50 0.73 -22.64
CA GLU A 321 -4.37 0.46 -23.52
C GLU A 321 -3.73 -0.93 -23.32
N GLY A 322 -4.37 -1.80 -22.52
CA GLY A 322 -3.85 -3.14 -22.23
C GLY A 322 -2.70 -3.15 -21.21
N ARG A 323 -2.48 -2.03 -20.50
CA ARG A 323 -1.45 -1.91 -19.47
C ARG A 323 -2.08 -2.19 -18.12
N ASP A 324 -1.58 -3.21 -17.45
CA ASP A 324 -2.15 -3.72 -16.20
C ASP A 324 -1.13 -3.86 -15.06
N THR A 325 0.12 -3.48 -15.32
CA THR A 325 1.20 -3.51 -14.31
C THR A 325 1.72 -2.10 -14.11
N LEU A 326 1.52 -1.56 -12.89
CA LEU A 326 1.85 -0.18 -12.56
C LEU A 326 3.05 -0.12 -11.61
N PHE A 327 4.16 0.42 -12.11
CA PHE A 327 5.35 0.70 -11.32
C PHE A 327 5.20 2.08 -10.66
N THR A 328 5.44 2.14 -9.36
CA THR A 328 5.28 3.36 -8.55
C THR A 328 6.57 3.78 -7.88
N GLY A 329 6.65 5.05 -7.49
CA GLY A 329 7.75 5.61 -6.69
C GLY A 329 7.62 5.37 -5.18
N VAL A 330 6.65 4.56 -4.72
CA VAL A 330 6.49 4.22 -3.30
C VAL A 330 7.77 3.58 -2.76
N GLY A 331 8.20 4.01 -1.58
CA GLY A 331 9.45 3.57 -0.94
C GLY A 331 10.62 4.52 -1.14
N GLY A 332 10.52 5.48 -2.07
CA GLY A 332 11.63 6.38 -2.38
C GLY A 332 12.02 7.33 -1.25
N ASP A 333 11.05 7.84 -0.52
CA ASP A 333 11.30 8.72 0.64
C ASP A 333 12.01 7.96 1.78
N GLU A 334 11.78 6.67 1.90
CA GLU A 334 12.30 5.80 2.96
C GLU A 334 13.71 5.25 2.69
N LEU A 335 14.20 5.32 1.44
CA LEU A 335 15.53 4.81 1.10
C LEU A 335 16.66 5.56 1.80
N PHE A 336 16.47 6.83 2.11
CA PHE A 336 17.50 7.68 2.70
C PHE A 336 17.00 8.29 4.03
N PRO A 337 16.76 7.46 5.06
CA PRO A 337 16.24 7.96 6.33
C PRO A 337 17.25 8.90 6.99
N ALA A 338 16.75 9.94 7.63
CA ALA A 338 17.54 10.77 8.51
C ALA A 338 17.84 10.01 9.80
N TYR A 339 19.10 10.05 10.24
CA TYR A 339 19.49 9.55 11.55
C TYR A 339 19.54 10.69 12.57
N ALA A 340 19.45 10.35 13.86
CA ALA A 340 19.53 11.33 14.93
C ALA A 340 20.81 12.20 14.80
N GLY A 341 20.63 13.52 14.73
CA GLY A 341 21.72 14.48 14.54
C GLY A 341 22.06 14.81 13.08
N GLU A 342 21.43 14.17 12.09
CA GLU A 342 21.49 14.61 10.71
C GLU A 342 20.44 15.71 10.49
N GLY A 343 20.87 16.95 10.28
CA GLY A 343 20.00 18.01 9.79
C GLY A 343 19.51 17.64 8.38
N MET A 344 18.21 17.68 8.13
CA MET A 344 17.62 17.49 6.83
C MET A 344 17.46 18.85 6.12
N PRO A 345 18.43 19.34 5.32
CA PRO A 345 18.19 20.50 4.47
C PRO A 345 17.21 20.05 3.38
N GLY A 346 16.03 20.64 3.35
CA GLY A 346 15.03 20.37 2.33
C GLY A 346 14.13 19.15 2.57
N ALA A 347 14.06 18.60 3.78
CA ALA A 347 12.92 17.79 4.19
C ALA A 347 11.69 18.68 4.14
N ALA A 348 10.88 18.50 3.12
CA ALA A 348 9.67 19.27 2.87
C ALA A 348 8.54 18.97 3.86
N MET A 349 8.80 18.28 4.93
CA MET A 349 7.91 18.18 6.09
C MET A 349 8.41 19.16 7.15
N ASP A 350 7.84 20.35 7.13
CA ASP A 350 7.97 21.27 8.25
C ASP A 350 7.52 20.53 9.52
N PRO A 351 8.41 20.34 10.54
CA PRO A 351 8.00 19.73 11.80
C PRO A 351 6.78 20.43 12.44
N GLY A 352 6.59 21.72 12.18
CA GLY A 352 5.43 22.49 12.58
C GLY A 352 4.11 21.96 11.98
N TRP A 353 4.14 21.54 10.71
CA TRP A 353 2.94 21.01 10.05
C TRP A 353 2.44 19.68 10.66
N VAL A 354 3.34 18.75 10.99
CA VAL A 354 2.98 17.49 11.66
C VAL A 354 2.42 17.76 13.06
N GLY A 355 3.05 18.66 13.82
CA GLY A 355 2.59 19.07 15.14
C GLY A 355 1.22 19.76 15.08
N GLU A 356 0.98 20.63 14.09
CA GLU A 356 -0.30 21.28 13.88
C GLU A 356 -1.40 20.26 13.54
N SER A 357 -1.12 19.32 12.63
CA SER A 357 -2.08 18.26 12.25
C SER A 357 -2.51 17.44 13.46
N ALA A 358 -1.57 17.00 14.29
CA ALA A 358 -1.86 16.23 15.49
C ALA A 358 -2.68 17.06 16.51
N THR A 359 -2.33 18.34 16.71
CA THR A 359 -3.05 19.24 17.61
C THR A 359 -4.49 19.47 17.14
N CYS A 360 -4.70 19.72 15.84
CA CYS A 360 -6.03 19.88 15.26
C CYS A 360 -6.85 18.59 15.38
N ALA A 361 -6.26 17.44 15.12
CA ALA A 361 -6.91 16.15 15.21
C ALA A 361 -7.31 15.80 16.65
N GLU A 362 -6.42 15.98 17.62
CA GLU A 362 -6.74 15.81 19.05
C GLU A 362 -7.83 16.76 19.52
N GLY A 363 -7.89 17.98 18.95
CA GLY A 363 -8.91 18.98 19.24
C GLY A 363 -10.33 18.54 18.87
N LEU A 364 -10.49 17.63 17.92
CA LEU A 364 -11.78 17.06 17.52
C LEU A 364 -12.35 16.08 18.54
N LEU A 365 -11.48 15.40 19.29
CA LEU A 365 -11.85 14.27 20.13
C LEU A 365 -12.58 14.70 21.41
N THR A 366 -13.59 13.90 21.80
CA THR A 366 -14.15 14.00 23.15
C THR A 366 -13.08 13.68 24.20
N PRO A 367 -13.21 14.10 25.48
CA PRO A 367 -12.25 13.74 26.52
C PRO A 367 -12.03 12.23 26.64
N ARG A 368 -13.10 11.44 26.54
CA ARG A 368 -13.05 9.97 26.57
C ARG A 368 -12.28 9.40 25.38
N ALA A 369 -12.55 9.90 24.18
CA ALA A 369 -11.89 9.46 22.97
C ALA A 369 -10.39 9.80 22.99
N ARG A 370 -10.03 10.99 23.50
CA ARG A 370 -8.63 11.41 23.65
C ARG A 370 -7.84 10.49 24.58
N GLU A 371 -8.44 10.08 25.69
CA GLU A 371 -7.81 9.12 26.60
C GLU A 371 -7.65 7.75 25.93
N ALA A 372 -8.68 7.27 25.22
CA ALA A 372 -8.61 6.03 24.46
C ALA A 372 -7.52 6.06 23.40
N ALA A 373 -7.35 7.17 22.66
CA ALA A 373 -6.27 7.31 21.68
C ALA A 373 -4.87 7.17 22.30
N ARG A 374 -4.69 7.67 23.53
CA ARG A 374 -3.41 7.61 24.26
C ARG A 374 -3.11 6.23 24.85
N SER A 375 -4.11 5.40 25.09
CA SER A 375 -3.96 4.10 25.75
C SER A 375 -3.34 3.03 24.84
N LEU A 376 -3.44 3.16 23.53
CA LEU A 376 -2.90 2.21 22.55
C LEU A 376 -1.38 2.41 22.35
N ARG A 377 -0.58 1.88 23.27
CA ARG A 377 0.88 2.13 23.30
C ARG A 377 1.72 1.21 22.41
N THR A 378 1.24 0.03 22.07
CA THR A 378 1.99 -0.98 21.28
C THR A 378 1.04 -1.70 20.36
N PHE A 379 0.64 -1.00 19.32
CA PHE A 379 -0.42 -1.44 18.43
C PHE A 379 0.13 -1.91 17.08
N ASP A 380 1.28 -1.37 16.69
CA ASP A 380 1.88 -1.66 15.39
C ASP A 380 2.46 -3.06 15.31
N ALA A 381 2.48 -3.57 14.09
CA ALA A 381 3.23 -4.78 13.76
C ALA A 381 4.74 -4.55 14.00
N PRO A 382 5.49 -5.61 14.33
CA PRO A 382 6.94 -5.51 14.46
C PRO A 382 7.59 -4.99 13.19
N ALA A 383 8.68 -4.22 13.34
CA ALA A 383 9.43 -3.70 12.20
C ALA A 383 9.87 -4.83 11.26
N GLY A 384 9.61 -4.63 9.98
CA GLY A 384 9.95 -5.53 8.90
C GLY A 384 11.10 -5.01 8.03
N PRO A 385 11.47 -5.77 6.99
CA PRO A 385 12.48 -5.33 6.02
C PRO A 385 11.95 -4.28 5.04
N VAL A 386 10.62 -4.13 4.92
CA VAL A 386 9.96 -3.07 4.16
C VAL A 386 9.55 -1.97 5.13
N PRO A 387 9.82 -0.69 4.83
CA PRO A 387 9.42 0.42 5.70
C PRO A 387 7.90 0.47 5.92
N MET A 388 7.49 0.75 7.15
CA MET A 388 6.08 0.77 7.56
C MET A 388 5.24 1.76 6.72
N THR A 389 5.77 2.93 6.41
CA THR A 389 5.10 3.94 5.58
C THR A 389 4.82 3.45 4.16
N SER A 390 5.75 2.67 3.57
CA SER A 390 5.55 2.01 2.29
C SER A 390 4.46 0.94 2.36
N LEU A 391 4.38 0.17 3.45
CA LEU A 391 3.35 -0.85 3.68
C LEU A 391 1.96 -0.21 3.85
N ILE A 392 1.88 0.94 4.54
CA ILE A 392 0.64 1.73 4.66
C ILE A 392 0.20 2.25 3.29
N ALA A 393 1.13 2.80 2.50
CA ALA A 393 0.83 3.28 1.15
C ALA A 393 0.31 2.14 0.25
N ASN A 394 0.91 0.95 0.30
CA ASN A 394 0.43 -0.22 -0.41
C ASN A 394 -0.98 -0.62 0.08
N SER A 395 -1.22 -0.66 1.39
CA SER A 395 -2.53 -1.01 1.97
C SER A 395 -3.61 0.00 1.60
N CYS A 396 -3.25 1.27 1.41
CA CYS A 396 -4.16 2.32 0.97
C CYS A 396 -4.53 2.18 -0.51
N ARG A 397 -3.55 1.97 -1.39
CA ARG A 397 -3.71 2.09 -2.84
C ARG A 397 -4.03 0.77 -3.53
N ALA A 398 -3.42 -0.33 -3.08
CA ALA A 398 -3.53 -1.61 -3.79
C ALA A 398 -4.96 -2.13 -3.97
N PRO A 399 -5.89 -2.06 -2.98
CA PRO A 399 -7.26 -2.52 -3.20
C PRO A 399 -7.95 -1.83 -4.39
N ASP A 400 -7.82 -0.51 -4.51
CA ASP A 400 -8.41 0.24 -5.61
C ASP A 400 -7.70 -0.06 -6.94
N MET A 401 -6.37 -0.19 -6.95
CA MET A 401 -5.62 -0.61 -8.14
C MET A 401 -6.06 -1.98 -8.63
N LEU A 402 -6.23 -2.94 -7.73
CA LEU A 402 -6.69 -4.29 -8.06
C LEU A 402 -8.13 -4.30 -8.63
N ARG A 403 -9.04 -3.46 -8.09
CA ARG A 403 -10.39 -3.28 -8.66
C ARG A 403 -10.32 -2.77 -10.11
N HIS A 404 -9.32 -1.95 -10.44
CA HIS A 404 -9.08 -1.45 -11.79
C HIS A 404 -8.21 -2.38 -12.64
N GLY A 405 -7.91 -3.59 -12.15
CA GLY A 405 -7.09 -4.58 -12.87
C GLY A 405 -5.62 -4.19 -13.01
N GLN A 406 -5.11 -3.35 -12.11
CA GLN A 406 -3.71 -2.94 -12.04
C GLN A 406 -2.98 -3.72 -10.96
N TRP A 407 -1.80 -4.26 -11.28
CA TRP A 407 -0.91 -4.84 -10.28
C TRP A 407 0.13 -3.82 -9.83
N PRO A 408 0.20 -3.47 -8.52
CA PRO A 408 1.17 -2.52 -8.02
C PRO A 408 2.57 -3.14 -7.93
N VAL A 409 3.59 -2.41 -8.37
CA VAL A 409 5.00 -2.75 -8.18
C VAL A 409 5.74 -1.53 -7.66
N ALA A 410 6.36 -1.68 -6.49
CA ALA A 410 7.13 -0.63 -5.83
C ALA A 410 8.62 -1.04 -5.70
N PRO A 411 9.45 -0.85 -6.74
CA PRO A 411 10.84 -1.31 -6.71
C PRO A 411 11.67 -0.66 -5.61
N LEU A 412 11.35 0.58 -5.23
CA LEU A 412 12.09 1.31 -4.18
C LEU A 412 11.81 0.77 -2.78
N GLY A 413 10.72 0.01 -2.59
CA GLY A 413 10.43 -0.73 -1.37
C GLY A 413 11.10 -2.10 -1.26
N ASP A 414 11.94 -2.49 -2.22
CA ASP A 414 12.64 -3.79 -2.19
C ASP A 414 13.54 -3.91 -0.94
N PRO A 415 13.42 -4.98 -0.13
CA PRO A 415 14.16 -5.11 1.13
C PRO A 415 15.68 -5.06 0.98
N GLN A 416 16.22 -5.57 -0.13
CA GLN A 416 17.66 -5.57 -0.35
C GLN A 416 18.16 -4.17 -0.72
N LEU A 417 17.38 -3.43 -1.52
CA LEU A 417 17.66 -2.04 -1.85
C LEU A 417 17.56 -1.15 -0.61
N VAL A 418 16.49 -1.31 0.19
CA VAL A 418 16.31 -0.59 1.46
C VAL A 418 17.48 -0.86 2.40
N ALA A 419 17.85 -2.14 2.62
CA ALA A 419 18.97 -2.50 3.48
C ALA A 419 20.31 -1.98 2.95
N PHE A 420 20.50 -1.91 1.64
CA PHE A 420 21.68 -1.28 1.02
C PHE A 420 21.72 0.22 1.34
N CYS A 421 20.64 0.94 1.05
CA CYS A 421 20.56 2.39 1.26
C CYS A 421 20.70 2.77 2.76
N HIS A 422 20.12 2.00 3.67
CA HIS A 422 20.24 2.24 5.11
C HIS A 422 21.67 2.07 5.63
N ARG A 423 22.51 1.27 4.98
CA ARG A 423 23.93 1.07 5.34
C ARG A 423 24.88 2.06 4.69
N LEU A 424 24.39 2.92 3.78
CA LEU A 424 25.25 3.92 3.15
C LEU A 424 25.83 4.89 4.17
N PRO A 425 27.04 5.44 3.91
CA PRO A 425 27.62 6.52 4.70
C PRO A 425 26.71 7.75 4.73
N ARG A 426 26.84 8.56 5.77
CA ARG A 426 26.04 9.78 5.94
C ARG A 426 26.13 10.74 4.73
N ALA A 427 27.33 10.89 4.15
CA ALA A 427 27.56 11.76 3.00
C ALA A 427 26.72 11.34 1.79
N SER A 428 26.63 10.04 1.51
CA SER A 428 25.86 9.49 0.38
C SER A 428 24.34 9.53 0.59
N ARG A 429 23.87 9.59 1.85
CA ARG A 429 22.44 9.64 2.17
C ARG A 429 21.87 11.05 2.24
N ARG A 430 22.69 12.01 2.71
CA ARG A 430 22.27 13.38 3.01
C ARG A 430 21.61 14.03 1.80
N GLY A 431 20.39 14.58 2.01
CA GLY A 431 19.65 15.31 0.97
C GLY A 431 19.29 14.45 -0.25
N ARG A 432 19.34 13.11 -0.13
CA ARG A 432 19.09 12.16 -1.23
C ARG A 432 20.09 12.35 -2.40
N GLU A 433 21.31 12.79 -2.09
CA GLU A 433 22.33 13.16 -3.07
C GLU A 433 22.68 12.00 -4.01
N LEU A 434 22.73 10.78 -3.52
CA LEU A 434 23.03 9.60 -4.35
C LEU A 434 21.95 9.38 -5.42
N MET A 435 20.66 9.53 -5.07
CA MET A 435 19.56 9.47 -6.04
C MET A 435 19.63 10.62 -7.05
N ARG A 436 19.98 11.82 -6.59
CA ARG A 436 20.17 12.99 -7.47
C ARG A 436 21.30 12.76 -8.46
N ARG A 437 22.44 12.23 -8.01
CA ARG A 437 23.58 11.88 -8.87
C ARG A 437 23.21 10.83 -9.90
N TYR A 438 22.48 9.79 -9.49
CA TYR A 438 21.95 8.78 -10.41
C TYR A 438 21.07 9.41 -11.50
N LEU A 439 20.12 10.25 -11.09
CA LEU A 439 19.25 10.92 -12.06
C LEU A 439 20.03 11.90 -12.96
N ALA A 440 20.98 12.63 -12.42
CA ALA A 440 21.81 13.56 -13.19
C ALA A 440 22.66 12.84 -14.26
N SER A 441 23.17 11.63 -13.96
CA SER A 441 23.96 10.85 -14.92
C SER A 441 23.13 10.31 -16.09
N HIS A 442 21.81 10.09 -15.88
CA HIS A 442 20.91 9.54 -16.91
C HIS A 442 20.04 10.60 -17.59
N LEU A 443 19.61 11.62 -16.83
CA LEU A 443 18.65 12.63 -17.28
C LEU A 443 19.27 14.04 -17.43
N GLY A 444 20.52 14.24 -16.99
CA GLY A 444 21.14 15.56 -16.91
C GLY A 444 20.82 16.30 -15.59
N ALA A 445 21.76 17.17 -15.18
CA ALA A 445 21.69 17.85 -13.88
C ALA A 445 20.61 18.94 -13.80
N ASP A 446 20.07 19.38 -14.92
CA ASP A 446 19.03 20.41 -15.02
C ASP A 446 17.62 19.91 -14.66
N VAL A 447 17.38 18.59 -14.66
CA VAL A 447 16.05 18.02 -14.30
C VAL A 447 15.76 18.19 -12.80
N PHE A 448 16.74 17.94 -11.95
CA PHE A 448 16.63 18.08 -10.50
C PHE A 448 17.72 18.99 -9.93
N PRO A 449 17.66 20.30 -10.21
CA PRO A 449 18.68 21.23 -9.70
C PRO A 449 18.63 21.31 -8.17
N PRO A 450 19.70 21.76 -7.51
CA PRO A 450 19.68 22.05 -6.09
C PRO A 450 18.51 22.97 -5.72
N GLY A 451 17.75 22.62 -4.68
CA GLY A 451 16.62 23.43 -4.22
C GLY A 451 15.34 23.30 -5.06
N TYR A 452 15.22 22.27 -5.94
CA TYR A 452 13.96 22.04 -6.65
C TYR A 452 12.80 21.82 -5.67
N SER A 453 11.62 22.34 -5.99
CA SER A 453 10.41 22.10 -5.21
C SER A 453 9.83 20.73 -5.52
N LYS A 454 9.57 19.94 -4.47
CA LYS A 454 8.90 18.63 -4.57
C LYS A 454 7.42 18.88 -4.89
N GLU A 455 6.87 18.12 -5.80
CA GLU A 455 5.43 18.08 -6.05
C GLU A 455 4.73 17.54 -4.79
N THR A 456 3.72 18.28 -4.36
CA THR A 456 2.88 17.86 -3.23
C THR A 456 1.42 18.15 -3.53
N PHE A 457 0.58 17.19 -3.21
CA PHE A 457 -0.87 17.34 -3.27
C PHE A 457 -1.44 18.21 -2.14
N ALA A 458 -0.63 18.60 -1.16
CA ALA A 458 -1.08 19.36 0.01
C ALA A 458 -1.78 20.68 -0.36
N HIS A 459 -1.46 21.25 -1.52
CA HIS A 459 -2.06 22.49 -2.00
C HIS A 459 -3.44 22.32 -2.69
N VAL A 460 -3.85 21.10 -3.00
CA VAL A 460 -5.10 20.82 -3.72
C VAL A 460 -6.33 20.87 -2.82
N LEU A 461 -6.23 20.28 -1.64
CA LEU A 461 -7.37 20.13 -0.72
C LEU A 461 -7.87 21.44 -0.10
N PRO A 462 -7.02 22.36 0.40
CA PRO A 462 -7.51 23.56 1.06
C PRO A 462 -8.48 24.39 0.20
N PRO A 463 -8.15 24.77 -1.05
CA PRO A 463 -9.07 25.52 -1.90
C PRO A 463 -10.30 24.70 -2.33
N LEU A 464 -10.17 23.38 -2.47
CA LEU A 464 -11.31 22.51 -2.75
C LEU A 464 -12.29 22.49 -1.57
N ILE A 465 -11.82 22.29 -0.36
CA ILE A 465 -12.64 22.31 0.85
C ILE A 465 -13.32 23.69 1.02
N ALA A 466 -12.59 24.78 0.77
CA ALA A 466 -13.18 26.12 0.86
C ALA A 466 -14.34 26.31 -0.14
N ARG A 467 -14.21 25.84 -1.37
CA ARG A 467 -15.30 25.86 -2.37
C ARG A 467 -16.54 25.06 -1.94
N HIS A 468 -16.34 23.95 -1.24
CA HIS A 468 -17.40 23.04 -0.81
C HIS A 468 -17.85 23.27 0.65
N ALA A 469 -17.39 24.32 1.32
CA ALA A 469 -17.60 24.54 2.76
C ALA A 469 -19.08 24.51 3.17
N LEU A 470 -19.98 25.15 2.40
CA LEU A 470 -21.42 25.16 2.69
C LEU A 470 -22.02 23.75 2.61
N SER A 471 -21.67 22.99 1.59
CA SER A 471 -22.12 21.60 1.43
C SER A 471 -21.59 20.71 2.56
N LEU A 472 -20.31 20.83 2.89
CA LEU A 472 -19.70 20.10 4.00
C LEU A 472 -20.34 20.45 5.34
N THR A 473 -20.59 21.75 5.60
CA THR A 473 -21.31 22.18 6.82
C THR A 473 -22.67 21.51 6.92
N ALA A 474 -23.46 21.50 5.83
CA ALA A 474 -24.77 20.86 5.84
C ALA A 474 -24.67 19.34 6.07
N GLN A 475 -23.72 18.66 5.46
CA GLN A 475 -23.51 17.22 5.61
C GLN A 475 -23.03 16.84 7.03
N LEU A 476 -22.25 17.71 7.68
CA LEU A 476 -21.69 17.49 9.01
C LEU A 476 -22.61 17.89 10.17
N THR A 477 -23.80 18.41 9.89
CA THR A 477 -24.85 18.58 10.91
C THR A 477 -25.32 17.26 11.50
N GLN A 478 -25.19 16.17 10.72
CA GLN A 478 -25.35 14.79 11.17
C GLN A 478 -23.97 14.12 11.08
N CYS A 479 -23.41 13.75 12.21
CA CYS A 479 -22.05 13.23 12.30
C CYS A 479 -22.04 11.87 13.03
N ALA A 480 -21.87 10.78 12.28
CA ALA A 480 -21.88 9.43 12.83
C ALA A 480 -20.80 9.21 13.90
N LEU A 481 -19.63 9.81 13.73
CA LEU A 481 -18.56 9.74 14.74
C LEU A 481 -18.91 10.51 16.02
N ALA A 482 -19.73 11.56 15.92
CA ALA A 482 -20.23 12.28 17.09
C ALA A 482 -21.36 11.49 17.79
N ASP A 483 -22.24 10.85 17.03
CA ASP A 483 -23.34 10.03 17.57
C ASP A 483 -22.84 8.86 18.43
N ILE A 484 -21.67 8.31 18.09
CA ILE A 484 -20.98 7.28 18.89
C ILE A 484 -20.01 7.87 19.93
N GLY A 485 -19.98 9.19 20.11
CA GLY A 485 -19.25 9.88 21.17
C GLY A 485 -17.74 9.98 20.98
N LEU A 486 -17.22 9.91 19.75
CA LEU A 486 -15.78 10.01 19.48
C LEU A 486 -15.32 11.43 19.23
N VAL A 487 -16.13 12.28 18.62
CA VAL A 487 -15.78 13.67 18.31
C VAL A 487 -16.83 14.67 18.83
N GLU A 488 -16.40 15.91 19.02
CA GLU A 488 -17.26 17.02 19.40
C GLU A 488 -17.78 17.72 18.13
N PRO A 489 -19.10 17.74 17.84
CA PRO A 489 -19.64 18.32 16.60
C PRO A 489 -19.23 19.79 16.38
N ARG A 490 -19.18 20.58 17.43
CA ARG A 490 -18.75 21.99 17.35
C ARG A 490 -17.28 22.13 16.98
N ALA A 491 -16.42 21.22 17.45
CA ALA A 491 -14.99 21.22 17.11
C ALA A 491 -14.77 20.88 15.63
N VAL A 492 -15.57 19.97 15.08
CA VAL A 492 -15.52 19.62 13.64
C VAL A 492 -15.83 20.85 12.77
N LEU A 493 -16.92 21.57 13.07
CA LEU A 493 -17.30 22.77 12.33
C LEU A 493 -16.27 23.90 12.51
N ALA A 494 -15.69 24.04 13.69
CA ALA A 494 -14.62 25.01 13.95
C ALA A 494 -13.34 24.68 13.18
N LEU A 495 -13.01 23.40 13.02
CA LEU A 495 -11.87 22.98 12.18
C LEU A 495 -12.12 23.27 10.71
N LEU A 496 -13.34 23.00 10.20
CA LEU A 496 -13.73 23.34 8.84
C LEU A 496 -13.60 24.85 8.58
N ASP A 497 -14.12 25.71 9.50
CA ASP A 497 -13.96 27.16 9.43
C ASP A 497 -12.49 27.59 9.43
N THR A 498 -11.66 26.95 10.25
CA THR A 498 -10.21 27.19 10.29
C THR A 498 -9.56 26.89 8.94
N VAL A 499 -9.86 25.76 8.33
CA VAL A 499 -9.33 25.39 6.99
C VAL A 499 -9.76 26.42 5.95
N VAL A 500 -11.03 26.83 5.95
CA VAL A 500 -11.56 27.82 5.01
C VAL A 500 -10.84 29.16 5.12
N ARG A 501 -10.61 29.65 6.36
CA ARG A 501 -9.99 30.95 6.60
C ARG A 501 -8.49 30.98 6.40
N THR A 502 -7.79 29.92 6.82
CA THR A 502 -6.32 29.92 6.90
C THR A 502 -5.65 29.14 5.80
N GLN A 503 -6.38 28.21 5.17
CA GLN A 503 -5.84 27.21 4.23
C GLN A 503 -4.61 26.46 4.78
N SER A 504 -4.51 26.34 6.12
CA SER A 504 -3.42 25.63 6.78
C SER A 504 -3.36 24.18 6.34
N HIS A 505 -2.16 23.70 5.98
CA HIS A 505 -1.94 22.30 5.60
C HIS A 505 -2.18 21.35 6.77
N GLY A 506 -1.79 21.72 7.98
CA GLY A 506 -1.99 20.93 9.18
C GLY A 506 -3.47 20.73 9.52
N ALA A 507 -4.23 21.83 9.55
CA ALA A 507 -5.67 21.79 9.76
C ALA A 507 -6.40 21.02 8.65
N THR A 508 -5.98 21.20 7.39
CA THR A 508 -6.54 20.49 6.24
C THR A 508 -6.31 18.99 6.33
N SER A 509 -5.11 18.56 6.71
CA SER A 509 -4.78 17.15 6.86
C SER A 509 -5.61 16.48 7.95
N ALA A 510 -5.78 17.15 9.11
CA ALA A 510 -6.64 16.67 10.18
C ALA A 510 -8.12 16.57 9.75
N LEU A 511 -8.62 17.59 9.05
CA LEU A 511 -9.99 17.58 8.53
C LEU A 511 -10.20 16.49 7.48
N ALA A 512 -9.28 16.32 6.53
CA ALA A 512 -9.37 15.29 5.50
C ALA A 512 -9.38 13.87 6.09
N ASN A 513 -8.53 13.62 7.09
CA ASN A 513 -8.54 12.35 7.83
C ASN A 513 -9.88 12.13 8.56
N PHE A 514 -10.42 13.16 9.19
CA PHE A 514 -11.74 13.10 9.82
C PHE A 514 -12.85 12.82 8.79
N LEU A 515 -12.91 13.56 7.68
CA LEU A 515 -13.93 13.39 6.65
C LEU A 515 -13.94 11.97 6.10
N TRP A 516 -12.75 11.39 5.90
CA TRP A 516 -12.63 10.02 5.48
C TRP A 516 -13.20 9.03 6.52
N LEU A 517 -12.86 9.18 7.79
CA LEU A 517 -13.34 8.30 8.86
C LEU A 517 -14.84 8.48 9.12
N GLU A 518 -15.36 9.70 9.00
CA GLU A 518 -16.80 9.98 9.07
C GLU A 518 -17.56 9.26 7.94
N ARG A 519 -17.07 9.40 6.70
CA ARG A 519 -17.62 8.71 5.53
C ARG A 519 -17.61 7.18 5.70
N PHE A 520 -16.51 6.65 6.26
CA PHE A 520 -16.40 5.23 6.59
C PHE A 520 -17.37 4.80 7.69
N ALA A 521 -17.53 5.60 8.74
CA ALA A 521 -18.42 5.29 9.86
C ALA A 521 -19.90 5.27 9.43
N ARG A 522 -20.32 6.16 8.52
CA ARG A 522 -21.70 6.22 8.01
C ARG A 522 -22.17 4.94 7.32
N GLN A 523 -21.28 4.12 6.79
CA GLN A 523 -21.70 2.85 6.18
C GLN A 523 -22.02 1.76 7.23
N THR A 524 -21.74 2.00 8.51
CA THR A 524 -22.04 1.08 9.61
C THR A 524 -23.16 1.55 10.53
N ALA A 525 -23.67 2.76 10.29
CA ALA A 525 -24.72 3.41 11.10
C ALA A 525 -26.15 2.91 10.78
#